data_96814ae6743429fcdbd48e2698f0ab24
#
_entry.id   96814ae6743429fcdbd48e2698f0ab24
#
_cell.length_a   1.000
_cell.length_b   1.000
_cell.length_c   1.000
_cell.angle_alpha   90.00
_cell.angle_beta   90.00
_cell.angle_gamma   90.00
#
_symmetry.space_group_name_H-M   'P 1'
#
loop_
_entity.id
_entity.type
_entity.pdbx_description
1 polymer ?
#
loop_
_entity_poly.entity_id
_entity_poly.type
_entity_poly.pdbx_seq_one_letter_code
_entity_poly.pdbx_strand_id
1 'polypeptide(L)'
;MFSILKPYIFSLDPEVAHDLAIKSLKFNFLPKSAFYVDREEKLETKLLNEKLPNPIGLAAGFDKSAEVYNSLFNFGFGFIEVGTVTPRRQLGNPKPRVFRLEKDKALINRLGFNNHGSEIISKRISKNSPNGLLGINIGPNKDTVNKIDDFLICLSKFHNLGNYITINISSPNTEGLRDFHEKKSLTNLFDKIYNFKKKKNF
;
A
#
# COMPACT_ATOMS: atom_id res chain seq x y z
N MET A 1 14.21 -19.74 -11.93
CA MET A 1 14.07 -18.52 -12.76
C MET A 1 14.57 -17.26 -12.05
N PHE A 2 14.11 -16.94 -10.84
CA PHE A 2 14.59 -15.72 -10.13
C PHE A 2 16.11 -15.67 -9.91
N SER A 3 16.75 -16.77 -9.56
CA SER A 3 18.21 -16.84 -9.34
C SER A 3 19.03 -16.43 -10.55
N ILE A 4 18.52 -16.69 -11.76
CA ILE A 4 19.16 -16.29 -13.04
C ILE A 4 18.97 -14.79 -13.32
N LEU A 5 17.78 -14.26 -12.99
CA LEU A 5 17.45 -12.84 -13.23
C LEU A 5 18.00 -11.92 -12.15
N LYS A 6 18.23 -12.44 -10.94
CA LYS A 6 18.67 -11.67 -9.78
C LYS A 6 19.89 -10.78 -10.04
N PRO A 7 21.01 -11.24 -10.65
CA PRO A 7 22.18 -10.40 -10.89
C PRO A 7 21.85 -9.17 -11.74
N TYR A 8 21.01 -9.35 -12.79
CA TYR A 8 20.60 -8.27 -13.68
C TYR A 8 19.67 -7.27 -12.99
N ILE A 9 18.70 -7.76 -12.21
CA ILE A 9 17.79 -6.91 -11.44
C ILE A 9 18.56 -6.13 -10.37
N PHE A 10 19.58 -6.77 -9.73
CA PHE A 10 20.34 -6.15 -8.67
C PHE A 10 21.41 -5.18 -9.16
N SER A 11 21.81 -5.23 -10.45
CA SER A 11 22.66 -4.20 -11.07
C SER A 11 21.93 -2.88 -11.29
N LEU A 12 20.60 -2.89 -11.31
CA LEU A 12 19.79 -1.68 -11.44
C LEU A 12 19.61 -0.97 -10.09
N ASP A 13 19.44 0.35 -10.13
CA ASP A 13 18.94 1.10 -8.97
C ASP A 13 17.65 0.46 -8.44
N PRO A 14 17.48 0.34 -7.11
CA PRO A 14 16.31 -0.33 -6.53
C PRO A 14 14.97 0.24 -6.96
N GLU A 15 14.83 1.57 -7.11
CA GLU A 15 13.58 2.18 -7.55
C GLU A 15 13.36 1.98 -9.06
N VAL A 16 14.42 1.99 -9.86
CA VAL A 16 14.33 1.66 -11.30
C VAL A 16 13.84 0.22 -11.48
N ALA A 17 14.41 -0.73 -10.74
CA ALA A 17 13.96 -2.12 -10.77
C ALA A 17 12.49 -2.26 -10.36
N HIS A 18 12.06 -1.52 -9.32
CA HIS A 18 10.67 -1.49 -8.88
C HIS A 18 9.73 -0.91 -9.96
N ASP A 19 10.10 0.22 -10.57
CA ASP A 19 9.30 0.85 -11.62
C ASP A 19 9.16 -0.06 -12.86
N LEU A 20 10.20 -0.82 -13.21
CA LEU A 20 10.14 -1.84 -14.26
C LEU A 20 9.19 -2.97 -13.90
N ALA A 21 9.20 -3.44 -12.65
CA ALA A 21 8.25 -4.46 -12.17
C ALA A 21 6.80 -3.96 -12.27
N ILE A 22 6.51 -2.73 -11.81
CA ILE A 22 5.17 -2.13 -11.94
C ILE A 22 4.75 -2.02 -13.41
N LYS A 23 5.64 -1.56 -14.29
CA LYS A 23 5.35 -1.46 -15.74
C LYS A 23 5.05 -2.84 -16.34
N SER A 24 5.85 -3.86 -16.04
CA SER A 24 5.63 -5.21 -16.57
C SER A 24 4.29 -5.81 -16.11
N LEU A 25 3.90 -5.55 -14.86
CA LEU A 25 2.60 -5.97 -14.32
C LEU A 25 1.41 -5.24 -14.96
N LYS A 26 1.58 -3.97 -15.34
CA LYS A 26 0.54 -3.21 -16.06
C LYS A 26 0.26 -3.77 -17.45
N PHE A 27 1.30 -4.18 -18.15
CA PHE A 27 1.16 -4.67 -19.54
C PHE A 27 0.64 -6.11 -19.61
N ASN A 28 0.56 -6.82 -18.50
CA ASN A 28 0.03 -8.18 -18.42
C ASN A 28 0.67 -9.15 -19.43
N PHE A 29 1.98 -8.97 -19.72
CA PHE A 29 2.71 -9.74 -20.72
C PHE A 29 2.83 -11.24 -20.40
N LEU A 30 2.62 -11.62 -19.15
CA LEU A 30 2.73 -13.01 -18.74
C LEU A 30 1.34 -13.68 -18.80
N PRO A 31 1.23 -14.85 -19.40
CA PRO A 31 -0.03 -15.57 -19.41
C PRO A 31 -0.45 -15.95 -17.98
N LYS A 32 -1.75 -15.98 -17.71
CA LYS A 32 -2.27 -16.33 -16.37
C LYS A 32 -1.75 -17.68 -15.87
N SER A 33 -1.47 -18.60 -16.78
CA SER A 33 -0.87 -19.92 -16.45
C SER A 33 0.54 -19.83 -15.86
N ALA A 34 1.28 -18.75 -16.12
CA ALA A 34 2.59 -18.53 -15.51
C ALA A 34 2.53 -18.18 -14.02
N PHE A 35 1.34 -17.84 -13.52
CA PHE A 35 1.05 -17.47 -12.13
C PHE A 35 0.14 -18.48 -11.44
N TYR A 36 0.03 -19.69 -12.02
CA TYR A 36 -0.79 -20.72 -11.42
C TYR A 36 -0.23 -21.07 -10.03
N VAL A 37 -1.06 -20.87 -9.02
CA VAL A 37 -0.78 -21.25 -7.64
C VAL A 37 -1.85 -22.26 -7.23
N ASP A 38 -1.42 -23.46 -6.85
CA ASP A 38 -2.32 -24.46 -6.31
C ASP A 38 -2.99 -23.94 -5.04
N ARG A 39 -4.31 -24.06 -5.00
CA ARG A 39 -5.06 -23.73 -3.79
C ARG A 39 -4.98 -24.90 -2.82
N GLU A 40 -4.41 -24.63 -1.65
CA GLU A 40 -4.41 -25.55 -0.52
C GLU A 40 -5.56 -25.18 0.42
N GLU A 41 -6.60 -25.98 0.48
CA GLU A 41 -7.77 -25.75 1.35
C GLU A 41 -7.39 -25.57 2.82
N LYS A 42 -6.31 -26.22 3.26
CA LYS A 42 -5.78 -26.11 4.63
C LYS A 42 -5.25 -24.71 4.96
N LEU A 43 -4.94 -23.88 3.97
CA LEU A 43 -4.46 -22.52 4.13
C LEU A 43 -5.59 -21.48 4.12
N GLU A 44 -6.82 -21.91 3.81
CA GLU A 44 -7.97 -21.01 3.80
C GLU A 44 -8.18 -20.39 5.20
N THR A 45 -8.42 -19.09 5.24
CA THR A 45 -8.63 -18.35 6.48
C THR A 45 -9.70 -17.28 6.26
N LYS A 46 -10.05 -16.57 7.32
CA LYS A 46 -11.00 -15.45 7.26
C LYS A 46 -10.36 -14.18 7.78
N LEU A 47 -10.60 -13.08 7.08
CA LEU A 47 -10.25 -11.72 7.51
C LEU A 47 -11.46 -10.81 7.22
N LEU A 48 -11.93 -10.05 8.22
CA LEU A 48 -13.08 -9.14 8.08
C LEU A 48 -14.34 -9.82 7.47
N ASN A 49 -14.62 -11.06 7.88
CA ASN A 49 -15.69 -11.91 7.37
C ASN A 49 -15.53 -12.37 5.90
N GLU A 50 -14.48 -11.98 5.22
CA GLU A 50 -14.13 -12.45 3.88
C GLU A 50 -13.30 -13.74 3.97
N LYS A 51 -13.63 -14.70 3.09
CA LYS A 51 -12.86 -15.95 2.95
C LYS A 51 -11.63 -15.70 2.08
N LEU A 52 -10.45 -15.95 2.63
CA LEU A 52 -9.18 -15.79 1.92
C LEU A 52 -8.62 -17.15 1.52
N PRO A 53 -7.99 -17.28 0.33
CA PRO A 53 -7.36 -18.51 -0.11
C PRO A 53 -6.14 -18.92 0.73
N ASN A 54 -5.51 -17.97 1.41
CA ASN A 54 -4.40 -18.17 2.33
C ASN A 54 -4.16 -16.90 3.18
N PRO A 55 -3.41 -16.98 4.29
CA PRO A 55 -3.16 -15.85 5.19
C PRO A 55 -2.04 -14.89 4.73
N ILE A 56 -1.46 -15.09 3.54
CA ILE A 56 -0.32 -14.29 3.07
C ILE A 56 -0.85 -13.09 2.27
N GLY A 57 -0.59 -11.89 2.77
CA GLY A 57 -0.91 -10.64 2.08
C GLY A 57 0.30 -9.90 1.56
N LEU A 58 0.11 -9.07 0.55
CA LEU A 58 1.12 -8.11 0.10
C LEU A 58 0.91 -6.78 0.83
N ALA A 59 1.90 -6.37 1.62
CA ALA A 59 1.86 -5.13 2.38
C ALA A 59 1.92 -3.88 1.51
N ALA A 60 1.39 -2.77 2.02
CA ALA A 60 1.58 -1.44 1.43
C ALA A 60 3.07 -1.12 1.20
N GLY A 61 3.35 -0.37 0.15
CA GLY A 61 4.70 0.01 -0.26
C GLY A 61 5.16 -0.62 -1.57
N PHE A 62 4.59 -1.73 -2.00
CA PHE A 62 4.83 -2.26 -3.34
C PHE A 62 4.00 -1.48 -4.38
N ASP A 63 2.68 -1.56 -4.31
CA ASP A 63 1.79 -0.77 -5.18
C ASP A 63 1.33 0.51 -4.46
N LYS A 64 2.20 1.51 -4.46
CA LYS A 64 1.97 2.77 -3.73
C LYS A 64 0.81 3.59 -4.28
N SER A 65 0.44 3.37 -5.53
CA SER A 65 -0.53 4.19 -6.25
C SER A 65 -1.70 3.40 -6.85
N ALA A 66 -1.92 2.17 -6.37
CA ALA A 66 -2.96 1.25 -6.83
C ALA A 66 -2.96 1.08 -8.36
N GLU A 67 -1.78 0.75 -8.90
CA GLU A 67 -1.57 0.66 -10.33
C GLU A 67 -1.69 -0.78 -10.86
N VAL A 68 -1.43 -1.77 -9.99
CA VAL A 68 -1.26 -3.18 -10.40
C VAL A 68 -1.86 -4.19 -9.41
N TYR A 69 -2.64 -3.75 -8.40
CA TYR A 69 -3.20 -4.64 -7.38
C TYR A 69 -3.98 -5.83 -7.97
N ASN A 70 -4.73 -5.63 -9.06
CA ASN A 70 -5.45 -6.75 -9.70
C ASN A 70 -4.49 -7.75 -10.38
N SER A 71 -3.38 -7.30 -10.96
CA SER A 71 -2.34 -8.20 -11.46
C SER A 71 -1.64 -8.96 -10.34
N LEU A 72 -1.48 -8.32 -9.17
CA LEU A 72 -0.84 -8.93 -8.00
C LEU A 72 -1.65 -10.05 -7.38
N PHE A 73 -3.00 -10.03 -7.43
CA PHE A 73 -3.82 -11.15 -6.98
C PHE A 73 -3.51 -12.44 -7.76
N ASN A 74 -3.06 -12.35 -9.02
CA ASN A 74 -2.67 -13.51 -9.81
C ASN A 74 -1.42 -14.24 -9.27
N PHE A 75 -0.62 -13.60 -8.39
CA PHE A 75 0.52 -14.22 -7.71
C PHE A 75 0.14 -15.05 -6.47
N GLY A 76 -1.16 -15.18 -6.20
CA GLY A 76 -1.67 -16.03 -5.12
C GLY A 76 -1.72 -15.37 -3.75
N PHE A 77 -1.56 -14.06 -3.64
CA PHE A 77 -1.77 -13.35 -2.37
C PHE A 77 -3.24 -13.46 -1.95
N GLY A 78 -3.46 -13.77 -0.66
CA GLY A 78 -4.80 -13.83 -0.08
C GLY A 78 -5.46 -12.46 0.03
N PHE A 79 -4.68 -11.41 0.23
CA PHE A 79 -5.11 -10.00 0.26
C PHE A 79 -3.98 -9.08 -0.14
N ILE A 80 -4.31 -7.85 -0.51
CA ILE A 80 -3.33 -6.84 -0.95
C ILE A 80 -3.64 -5.52 -0.27
N GLU A 81 -2.59 -4.84 0.20
CA GLU A 81 -2.68 -3.49 0.71
C GLU A 81 -1.92 -2.52 -0.21
N VAL A 82 -2.62 -1.51 -0.72
CA VAL A 82 -2.03 -0.45 -1.56
C VAL A 82 -1.73 0.80 -0.74
N GLY A 83 -0.83 1.62 -1.23
CA GLY A 83 -0.44 2.87 -0.56
C GLY A 83 1.00 2.80 -0.01
N THR A 84 1.38 3.71 0.88
CA THR A 84 0.58 4.71 1.61
C THR A 84 0.12 5.84 0.69
N VAL A 85 -1.15 6.15 0.71
CA VAL A 85 -1.77 7.22 -0.08
C VAL A 85 -1.89 8.48 0.79
N THR A 86 -1.52 9.63 0.22
CA THR A 86 -1.68 10.94 0.85
C THR A 86 -2.75 11.76 0.12
N PRO A 87 -3.39 12.76 0.76
CA PRO A 87 -4.38 13.62 0.10
C PRO A 87 -3.90 14.19 -1.23
N ARG A 88 -2.74 14.85 -1.20
CA ARG A 88 -2.07 15.41 -2.38
C ARG A 88 -0.98 14.45 -2.89
N ARG A 89 -0.69 14.53 -4.18
CA ARG A 89 0.49 13.86 -4.75
C ARG A 89 1.74 14.25 -3.96
N GLN A 90 2.60 13.27 -3.69
CA GLN A 90 3.85 13.48 -2.97
C GLN A 90 4.98 12.74 -3.67
N LEU A 91 6.10 13.43 -3.91
CA LEU A 91 7.27 12.84 -4.56
C LEU A 91 8.12 11.99 -3.60
N GLY A 92 7.93 12.21 -2.29
CA GLY A 92 8.76 11.58 -1.26
C GLY A 92 10.08 12.31 -1.03
N ASN A 93 11.00 11.64 -0.35
CA ASN A 93 12.31 12.20 -0.04
C ASN A 93 13.23 12.21 -1.29
N PRO A 94 14.30 13.06 -1.31
CA PRO A 94 15.29 13.04 -2.39
C PRO A 94 15.95 11.67 -2.57
N LYS A 95 16.24 11.31 -3.81
CA LYS A 95 17.02 10.12 -4.19
C LYS A 95 18.52 10.34 -3.96
N PRO A 96 19.33 9.29 -3.69
CA PRO A 96 18.93 7.90 -3.46
C PRO A 96 18.25 7.71 -2.09
N ARG A 97 17.25 6.84 -2.01
CA ARG A 97 16.43 6.65 -0.82
C ARG A 97 16.03 5.20 -0.56
N VAL A 98 16.55 4.26 -1.36
CA VAL A 98 16.41 2.82 -1.16
C VAL A 98 17.78 2.18 -1.33
N PHE A 99 18.21 1.40 -0.36
CA PHE A 99 19.55 0.80 -0.31
C PHE A 99 19.46 -0.69 -0.01
N ARG A 100 20.07 -1.51 -0.87
CA ARG A 100 20.18 -2.95 -0.65
C ARG A 100 21.41 -3.24 0.20
N LEU A 101 21.25 -4.04 1.23
CA LEU A 101 22.32 -4.61 2.04
C LEU A 101 22.44 -6.09 1.69
N GLU A 102 23.13 -6.38 0.58
CA GLU A 102 23.13 -7.74 0.00
C GLU A 102 23.72 -8.77 0.93
N LYS A 103 24.77 -8.44 1.68
CA LYS A 103 25.41 -9.34 2.66
C LYS A 103 24.44 -9.74 3.78
N ASP A 104 23.64 -8.80 4.24
CA ASP A 104 22.69 -8.98 5.35
C ASP A 104 21.30 -9.40 4.85
N LYS A 105 21.12 -9.56 3.53
CA LYS A 105 19.80 -9.83 2.90
C LYS A 105 18.73 -8.83 3.36
N ALA A 106 19.10 -7.57 3.54
CA ALA A 106 18.26 -6.52 4.09
C ALA A 106 18.11 -5.34 3.12
N LEU A 107 17.17 -4.45 3.45
CA LEU A 107 16.87 -3.25 2.67
C LEU A 107 16.60 -2.09 3.62
N ILE A 108 17.27 -0.97 3.39
CA ILE A 108 17.01 0.29 4.09
C ILE A 108 16.28 1.23 3.14
N ASN A 109 15.26 1.93 3.63
CA ASN A 109 14.60 2.96 2.86
C ASN A 109 14.27 4.21 3.68
N ARG A 110 14.17 5.33 2.95
CA ARG A 110 13.65 6.62 3.42
C ARG A 110 12.71 7.23 2.38
N LEU A 111 11.75 6.44 1.89
CA LEU A 111 10.90 6.80 0.75
C LEU A 111 10.04 8.04 0.98
N GLY A 112 9.40 8.20 2.16
CA GLY A 112 8.61 9.38 2.49
C GLY A 112 7.27 9.44 1.76
N PHE A 113 6.53 8.34 1.68
CA PHE A 113 5.18 8.22 1.11
C PHE A 113 5.03 8.78 -0.31
N ASN A 114 5.95 8.42 -1.22
CA ASN A 114 5.81 8.80 -2.62
C ASN A 114 4.59 8.10 -3.27
N ASN A 115 3.64 8.89 -3.75
CA ASN A 115 2.40 8.39 -4.36
C ASN A 115 1.73 9.46 -5.25
N HIS A 116 0.72 9.05 -6.04
CA HIS A 116 0.02 9.92 -6.99
C HIS A 116 -1.07 10.80 -6.38
N GLY A 117 -1.35 10.69 -5.08
CA GLY A 117 -2.40 11.42 -4.38
C GLY A 117 -3.78 10.75 -4.45
N SER A 118 -4.60 11.07 -3.45
CA SER A 118 -5.89 10.42 -3.23
C SER A 118 -6.87 10.56 -4.40
N GLU A 119 -6.85 11.68 -5.11
CA GLU A 119 -7.74 11.93 -6.24
C GLU A 119 -7.52 10.97 -7.41
N ILE A 120 -6.27 10.78 -7.82
CA ILE A 120 -5.91 9.88 -8.92
C ILE A 120 -6.14 8.42 -8.51
N ILE A 121 -5.75 8.08 -7.28
CA ILE A 121 -5.80 6.71 -6.79
C ILE A 121 -7.25 6.26 -6.58
N SER A 122 -8.11 7.09 -6.00
CA SER A 122 -9.53 6.76 -5.83
C SER A 122 -10.24 6.54 -7.17
N LYS A 123 -10.00 7.41 -8.16
CA LYS A 123 -10.52 7.22 -9.53
C LYS A 123 -10.02 5.92 -10.16
N ARG A 124 -8.78 5.53 -9.90
CA ARG A 124 -8.20 4.28 -10.44
C ARG A 124 -8.87 3.05 -9.83
N ILE A 125 -9.07 3.02 -8.52
CA ILE A 125 -9.74 1.92 -7.83
C ILE A 125 -11.23 1.86 -8.24
N SER A 126 -11.92 3.00 -8.32
CA SER A 126 -13.33 3.05 -8.75
C SER A 126 -13.54 2.51 -10.18
N LYS A 127 -12.56 2.69 -11.06
CA LYS A 127 -12.65 2.18 -12.46
C LYS A 127 -12.32 0.70 -12.59
N ASN A 128 -11.58 0.14 -11.65
CA ASN A 128 -11.10 -1.24 -11.69
C ASN A 128 -11.40 -1.90 -10.34
N SER A 129 -12.57 -2.50 -10.20
CA SER A 129 -12.95 -3.19 -8.95
C SER A 129 -11.90 -4.22 -8.56
N PRO A 130 -11.57 -4.33 -7.25
CA PRO A 130 -10.62 -5.33 -6.78
C PRO A 130 -11.10 -6.77 -7.02
N ASN A 131 -10.21 -7.64 -7.46
CA ASN A 131 -10.48 -9.07 -7.66
C ASN A 131 -10.41 -9.90 -6.36
N GLY A 132 -10.15 -9.26 -5.23
CA GLY A 132 -10.03 -9.88 -3.91
C GLY A 132 -10.00 -8.82 -2.82
N LEU A 133 -9.67 -9.22 -1.59
CA LEU A 133 -9.66 -8.33 -0.44
C LEU A 133 -8.55 -7.27 -0.58
N LEU A 134 -8.97 -6.02 -0.73
CA LEU A 134 -8.10 -4.86 -0.89
C LEU A 134 -8.12 -3.99 0.37
N GLY A 135 -6.94 -3.79 0.96
CA GLY A 135 -6.68 -2.76 1.96
C GLY A 135 -6.14 -1.48 1.32
N ILE A 136 -6.49 -0.33 1.90
CA ILE A 136 -5.96 0.95 1.48
C ILE A 136 -5.25 1.62 2.65
N ASN A 137 -3.94 1.72 2.56
CA ASN A 137 -3.10 2.37 3.56
C ASN A 137 -3.07 3.88 3.29
N ILE A 138 -3.43 4.69 4.28
CA ILE A 138 -3.48 6.14 4.17
C ILE A 138 -2.55 6.82 5.18
N GLY A 139 -2.02 7.97 4.80
CA GLY A 139 -1.13 8.78 5.64
C GLY A 139 -1.18 10.26 5.28
N PRO A 140 -0.62 11.13 6.12
CA PRO A 140 -0.60 12.56 5.85
C PRO A 140 0.49 12.95 4.85
N ASN A 141 0.31 14.08 4.19
CA ASN A 141 1.39 14.73 3.47
C ASN A 141 2.46 15.23 4.45
N LYS A 142 3.69 15.29 3.97
CA LYS A 142 4.85 15.66 4.80
C LYS A 142 4.75 17.09 5.36
N ASP A 143 4.23 18.00 4.56
CA ASP A 143 4.10 19.43 4.81
C ASP A 143 2.78 19.84 5.48
N THR A 144 1.89 18.89 5.80
CA THR A 144 0.63 19.18 6.47
C THR A 144 0.86 19.40 7.97
N VAL A 145 0.37 20.53 8.47
CA VAL A 145 0.42 20.89 9.89
C VAL A 145 -0.54 20.00 10.70
N ASN A 146 -1.83 20.01 10.34
CA ASN A 146 -2.84 19.16 11.00
C ASN A 146 -2.99 17.83 10.26
N LYS A 147 -2.19 16.84 10.65
CA LYS A 147 -2.16 15.51 10.03
C LYS A 147 -3.48 14.74 10.13
N ILE A 148 -4.32 15.05 11.13
CA ILE A 148 -5.64 14.41 11.29
C ILE A 148 -6.55 14.74 10.11
N ASP A 149 -6.52 15.98 9.61
CA ASP A 149 -7.36 16.38 8.48
C ASP A 149 -7.01 15.57 7.22
N ASP A 150 -5.73 15.28 7.02
CA ASP A 150 -5.28 14.46 5.90
C ASP A 150 -5.84 13.02 5.97
N PHE A 151 -5.88 12.42 7.16
CA PHE A 151 -6.54 11.13 7.34
C PHE A 151 -8.03 11.20 7.02
N LEU A 152 -8.74 12.25 7.48
CA LEU A 152 -10.17 12.42 7.21
C LEU A 152 -10.46 12.67 5.72
N ILE A 153 -9.62 13.42 5.02
CA ILE A 153 -9.70 13.61 3.57
C ILE A 153 -9.57 12.26 2.84
N CYS A 154 -8.56 11.46 3.19
CA CYS A 154 -8.38 10.14 2.59
C CYS A 154 -9.54 9.21 2.94
N LEU A 155 -10.00 9.17 4.20
CA LEU A 155 -11.16 8.39 4.61
C LEU A 155 -12.40 8.73 3.79
N SER A 156 -12.67 10.02 3.55
CA SER A 156 -13.83 10.45 2.75
C SER A 156 -13.81 9.92 1.32
N LYS A 157 -12.61 9.69 0.76
CA LYS A 157 -12.44 9.22 -0.61
C LYS A 157 -12.44 7.70 -0.75
N PHE A 158 -11.96 6.99 0.29
CA PHE A 158 -11.66 5.56 0.17
C PHE A 158 -12.58 4.63 0.96
N HIS A 159 -13.46 5.15 1.83
CA HIS A 159 -14.29 4.32 2.71
C HIS A 159 -15.14 3.24 2.01
N ASN A 160 -15.50 3.45 0.72
CA ASN A 160 -16.29 2.51 -0.09
C ASN A 160 -15.48 1.84 -1.22
N LEU A 161 -14.15 2.02 -1.25
CA LEU A 161 -13.32 1.56 -2.36
C LEU A 161 -12.44 0.35 -2.03
N GLY A 162 -12.32 0.02 -0.75
CA GLY A 162 -11.56 -1.12 -0.26
C GLY A 162 -12.32 -1.82 0.86
N ASN A 163 -11.86 -3.02 1.24
CA ASN A 163 -12.46 -3.79 2.32
C ASN A 163 -12.06 -3.28 3.70
N TYR A 164 -10.89 -2.64 3.82
CA TYR A 164 -10.43 -1.97 5.03
C TYR A 164 -9.51 -0.80 4.72
N ILE A 165 -9.33 0.07 5.71
CA ILE A 165 -8.41 1.19 5.63
C ILE A 165 -7.41 1.09 6.78
N THR A 166 -6.13 1.16 6.46
CA THR A 166 -5.04 1.23 7.43
C THR A 166 -4.65 2.70 7.68
N ILE A 167 -4.79 3.14 8.92
CA ILE A 167 -4.31 4.45 9.35
C ILE A 167 -2.83 4.34 9.70
N ASN A 168 -1.96 4.82 8.81
CA ASN A 168 -0.52 4.68 8.97
C ASN A 168 0.06 5.80 9.86
N ILE A 169 0.44 5.43 11.08
CA ILE A 169 1.08 6.31 12.06
C ILE A 169 2.52 5.86 12.38
N SER A 170 3.08 4.89 11.64
CA SER A 170 4.33 4.23 12.01
C SER A 170 5.56 4.72 11.26
N SER A 171 5.41 5.43 10.14
CA SER A 171 6.55 5.85 9.32
C SER A 171 7.50 6.78 10.08
N PRO A 172 8.81 6.45 10.12
CA PRO A 172 9.82 7.36 10.68
C PRO A 172 10.21 8.49 9.71
N ASN A 173 9.76 8.39 8.45
CA ASN A 173 10.17 9.29 7.36
C ASN A 173 9.23 10.50 7.19
N THR A 174 8.26 10.65 8.09
CA THR A 174 7.31 11.78 8.14
C THR A 174 7.38 12.37 9.54
N GLU A 175 7.88 13.59 9.65
CA GLU A 175 8.07 14.28 10.91
C GLU A 175 6.76 14.40 11.71
N GLY A 176 6.81 14.18 13.02
CA GLY A 176 5.67 14.25 13.93
C GLY A 176 4.60 13.17 13.71
N LEU A 177 4.81 12.20 12.80
CA LEU A 177 3.82 11.14 12.58
C LEU A 177 3.79 10.15 13.75
N ARG A 178 4.93 9.87 14.34
CA ARG A 178 5.04 8.95 15.49
C ARG A 178 4.52 9.55 16.80
N ASP A 179 4.23 10.86 16.85
CA ASP A 179 3.59 11.50 18.00
C ASP A 179 2.19 10.92 18.25
N PHE A 180 1.58 10.32 17.22
CA PHE A 180 0.35 9.54 17.36
C PHE A 180 0.51 8.22 18.14
N HIS A 181 1.73 7.80 18.49
CA HIS A 181 1.94 6.68 19.42
C HIS A 181 1.66 7.08 20.87
N GLU A 182 1.63 8.37 21.18
CA GLU A 182 1.24 8.86 22.50
C GLU A 182 -0.26 8.71 22.70
N LYS A 183 -0.65 8.26 23.91
CA LYS A 183 -2.06 7.97 24.26
C LYS A 183 -3.00 9.14 23.94
N LYS A 184 -2.62 10.36 24.30
CA LYS A 184 -3.46 11.56 24.09
C LYS A 184 -3.68 11.85 22.60
N SER A 185 -2.62 11.81 21.81
CA SER A 185 -2.66 12.04 20.37
C SER A 185 -3.44 10.95 19.65
N LEU A 186 -3.24 9.69 20.03
CA LEU A 186 -3.95 8.55 19.48
C LEU A 186 -5.46 8.61 19.82
N THR A 187 -5.82 8.92 21.07
CA THR A 187 -7.22 9.09 21.47
C THR A 187 -7.89 10.18 20.62
N ASN A 188 -7.25 11.35 20.49
CA ASN A 188 -7.81 12.44 19.67
C ASN A 188 -8.00 12.01 18.19
N LEU A 189 -7.06 11.28 17.63
CA LEU A 189 -7.18 10.75 16.27
C LEU A 189 -8.40 9.82 16.15
N PHE A 190 -8.56 8.86 17.08
CA PHE A 190 -9.71 7.96 17.06
C PHE A 190 -11.04 8.67 17.26
N ASP A 191 -11.12 9.64 18.16
CA ASP A 191 -12.33 10.43 18.39
C ASP A 191 -12.74 11.19 17.10
N LYS A 192 -11.77 11.79 16.41
CA LYS A 192 -12.02 12.48 15.13
C LYS A 192 -12.49 11.52 14.04
N ILE A 193 -11.86 10.35 13.91
CA ILE A 193 -12.27 9.31 12.95
C ILE A 193 -13.69 8.80 13.32
N TYR A 194 -13.95 8.48 14.56
CA TYR A 194 -15.26 8.01 15.02
C TYR A 194 -16.37 9.01 14.71
N ASN A 195 -16.17 10.27 15.08
CA ASN A 195 -17.13 11.34 14.82
C ASN A 195 -17.33 11.56 13.31
N PHE A 196 -16.27 11.45 12.52
CA PHE A 196 -16.34 11.54 11.07
C PHE A 196 -17.17 10.39 10.47
N LYS A 197 -16.92 9.14 10.89
CA LYS A 197 -17.72 7.97 10.48
C LYS A 197 -19.20 8.15 10.82
N LYS A 198 -19.51 8.53 12.06
CA LYS A 198 -20.89 8.78 12.51
C LYS A 198 -21.59 9.85 11.65
N LYS A 199 -20.90 10.96 11.36
CA LYS A 199 -21.46 12.04 10.54
C LYS A 199 -21.71 11.64 9.08
N LYS A 200 -20.88 10.73 8.55
CA LYS A 200 -20.96 10.25 7.14
C LYS A 200 -21.78 8.98 7.00
N ASN A 201 -22.21 8.37 8.10
CA ASN A 201 -23.02 7.16 8.14
C ASN A 201 -22.38 5.95 7.45
N PHE A 202 -21.08 5.65 7.76
CA PHE A 202 -20.36 4.48 7.27
C PHE A 202 -19.52 3.79 8.36
#